data_22e3d55814559347291252f00c137d69
#
_entry.id   22e3d55814559347291252f00c137d69
#
_cell.length_a   1.000
_cell.length_b   1.000
_cell.length_c   1.000
_cell.angle_alpha   90.00
_cell.angle_beta   90.00
_cell.angle_gamma   90.00
#
_symmetry.space_group_name_H-M   'P 1'
#
loop_
_entity.id
_entity.type
_entity.pdbx_description
1 polymer ?
#
loop_
_entity_poly.entity_id
_entity_poly.type
_entity_poly.pdbx_seq_one_letter_code
_entity_poly.pdbx_strand_id
1 'polypeptide(L)'
;MPIHTEFPAEAIRQAGYHAVCRGERRWNGVAILARWAPVVTRMDLPGDTPDGQCRYLEAAVNGVLVASIYAPNGNPQPGPKFDYKLAWLKRLNAHAAELYASGAPVVLAGDYNVVPTDLDIYPTKSWDRNALLQPESRAAY
;
A
#
# COMPACT_ATOMS: atom_id res chain seq x y z
N MET A 1 18.30 -4.43 -7.95
CA MET A 1 17.34 -3.52 -7.27
C MET A 1 18.12 -2.64 -6.33
N PRO A 2 17.99 -1.32 -6.37
CA PRO A 2 18.59 -0.49 -5.34
C PRO A 2 17.80 -0.72 -4.04
N ILE A 3 18.32 -1.62 -3.22
CA ILE A 3 17.93 -1.71 -1.82
C ILE A 3 18.37 -0.38 -1.20
N HIS A 4 17.44 0.37 -0.63
CA HIS A 4 17.80 1.54 0.15
C HIS A 4 18.87 1.15 1.17
N THR A 5 19.93 1.93 1.26
CA THR A 5 21.06 1.68 2.18
C THR A 5 20.64 1.60 3.65
N GLU A 6 19.40 1.99 3.96
CA GLU A 6 18.80 1.95 5.30
C GLU A 6 17.89 0.74 5.55
N PHE A 7 17.56 -0.06 4.50
CA PHE A 7 16.74 -1.25 4.67
C PHE A 7 17.58 -2.38 5.30
N PRO A 8 17.15 -2.99 6.42
CA PRO A 8 17.96 -3.95 7.18
C PRO A 8 17.96 -5.36 6.55
N ALA A 9 18.29 -5.44 5.26
CA ALA A 9 18.21 -6.67 4.47
C ALA A 9 19.01 -7.83 5.07
N GLU A 10 20.22 -7.55 5.59
CA GLU A 10 21.07 -8.59 6.16
C GLU A 10 20.50 -9.16 7.47
N ALA A 11 19.99 -8.31 8.35
CA ALA A 11 19.36 -8.75 9.61
C ALA A 11 18.11 -9.61 9.32
N ILE A 12 17.32 -9.23 8.32
CA ILE A 12 16.14 -9.98 7.87
C ILE A 12 16.56 -11.34 7.32
N ARG A 13 17.60 -11.38 6.49
CA ARG A 13 18.16 -12.63 5.95
C ARG A 13 18.68 -13.56 7.04
N GLN A 14 19.41 -13.02 8.04
CA GLN A 14 19.89 -13.77 9.20
C GLN A 14 18.75 -14.33 10.04
N ALA A 15 17.61 -13.64 10.10
CA ALA A 15 16.39 -14.13 10.74
C ALA A 15 15.65 -15.21 9.91
N GLY A 16 16.18 -15.60 8.75
CA GLY A 16 15.64 -16.64 7.89
C GLY A 16 14.50 -16.19 6.98
N TYR A 17 14.47 -14.90 6.65
CA TYR A 17 13.49 -14.35 5.69
C TYR A 17 14.16 -13.84 4.43
N HIS A 18 13.47 -14.03 3.31
CA HIS A 18 13.70 -13.29 2.09
C HIS A 18 12.93 -11.97 2.15
N ALA A 19 13.48 -10.92 1.56
CA ALA A 19 12.81 -9.63 1.50
C ALA A 19 12.90 -9.03 0.11
N VAL A 20 11.80 -8.44 -0.32
CA VAL A 20 11.75 -7.53 -1.47
C VAL A 20 11.17 -6.20 -0.97
N CYS A 21 11.73 -5.10 -1.40
CA CYS A 21 11.29 -3.79 -0.97
C CYS A 21 11.34 -2.78 -2.10
N ARG A 22 10.52 -1.74 -1.96
CA ARG A 22 10.55 -0.54 -2.78
C ARG A 22 10.37 0.66 -1.89
N GLY A 23 11.23 1.66 -1.99
CA GLY A 23 11.17 2.83 -1.15
C GLY A 23 11.80 4.05 -1.79
N GLU A 24 11.43 5.21 -1.28
CA GLU A 24 12.01 6.50 -1.59
C GLU A 24 12.91 6.94 -0.44
N ARG A 25 13.91 7.76 -0.77
CA ARG A 25 14.75 8.37 0.25
C ARG A 25 13.92 9.33 1.11
N ARG A 26 13.75 9.05 2.41
CA ARG A 26 13.03 9.81 3.45
C ARG A 26 11.53 9.55 3.58
N TRP A 27 10.83 9.17 2.52
CA TRP A 27 9.36 9.02 2.54
C TRP A 27 8.97 7.68 1.92
N ASN A 28 7.76 7.31 1.97
CA ASN A 28 7.11 6.17 1.30
C ASN A 28 7.98 4.93 1.07
N GLY A 29 7.54 3.81 1.52
CA GLY A 29 8.17 2.53 1.26
C GLY A 29 7.29 1.38 1.64
N VAL A 30 7.43 0.28 0.91
CA VAL A 30 6.71 -0.96 1.10
C VAL A 30 7.68 -2.13 0.98
N ALA A 31 7.40 -3.21 1.71
CA ALA A 31 8.23 -4.42 1.67
C ALA A 31 7.37 -5.66 1.85
N ILE A 32 7.85 -6.78 1.32
CA ILE A 32 7.31 -8.11 1.54
C ILE A 32 8.44 -8.98 2.10
N LEU A 33 8.22 -9.55 3.28
CA LEU A 33 9.11 -10.48 3.93
C LEU A 33 8.46 -11.85 3.96
N ALA A 34 9.18 -12.87 3.52
CA ALA A 34 8.63 -14.23 3.46
C ALA A 34 9.70 -15.30 3.73
N ARG A 35 9.25 -16.48 4.19
CA ARG A 35 10.12 -17.65 4.33
C ARG A 35 10.53 -18.25 2.98
N TRP A 36 9.70 -18.10 1.97
CA TRP A 36 10.00 -18.49 0.58
C TRP A 36 10.42 -17.26 -0.22
N ALA A 37 11.30 -17.46 -1.19
CA ALA A 37 11.78 -16.37 -2.04
C ALA A 37 10.62 -15.73 -2.83
N PRO A 38 10.29 -14.44 -2.62
CA PRO A 38 9.26 -13.76 -3.38
C PRO A 38 9.69 -13.54 -4.83
N VAL A 39 8.76 -13.73 -5.76
CA VAL A 39 8.93 -13.34 -7.16
C VAL A 39 8.13 -12.08 -7.41
N VAL A 40 8.83 -10.95 -7.59
CA VAL A 40 8.18 -9.65 -7.81
C VAL A 40 7.40 -9.68 -9.13
N THR A 41 6.12 -9.36 -9.06
CA THR A 41 5.21 -9.26 -10.21
C THR A 41 4.96 -7.81 -10.61
N ARG A 42 4.89 -6.90 -9.63
CA ARG A 42 4.73 -5.46 -9.86
C ARG A 42 5.47 -4.65 -8.80
N MET A 43 6.04 -3.53 -9.24
CA MET A 43 6.67 -2.55 -8.34
C MET A 43 5.85 -1.28 -8.16
N ASP A 44 4.78 -1.12 -8.94
CA ASP A 44 3.92 0.06 -8.98
C ASP A 44 2.47 -0.33 -9.09
N LEU A 45 1.59 0.49 -8.51
CA LEU A 45 0.17 0.39 -8.76
C LEU A 45 -0.13 0.82 -10.21
N PRO A 46 -0.80 -0.03 -11.03
CA PRO A 46 -1.11 0.32 -12.40
C PRO A 46 -2.12 1.47 -12.50
N GLY A 47 -2.24 2.05 -13.70
CA GLY A 47 -3.25 3.05 -14.06
C GLY A 47 -2.77 4.51 -14.06
N ASP A 48 -1.56 4.80 -13.60
CA ASP A 48 -0.94 6.12 -13.71
C ASP A 48 0.58 5.99 -13.84
N THR A 49 1.09 6.16 -15.05
CA THR A 49 2.52 6.00 -15.33
C THR A 49 3.42 7.12 -14.76
N PRO A 50 2.96 8.38 -14.57
CA PRO A 50 3.76 9.41 -13.92
C PRO A 50 3.87 9.28 -12.40
N ASP A 51 3.06 8.42 -11.77
CA ASP A 51 3.10 8.22 -10.31
C ASP A 51 4.40 7.55 -9.89
N GLY A 52 5.34 8.34 -9.37
CA GLY A 52 6.65 7.88 -8.89
C GLY A 52 6.69 7.47 -7.43
N GLN A 53 5.59 7.57 -6.68
CA GLN A 53 5.57 7.28 -5.26
C GLN A 53 5.63 5.77 -4.97
N CYS A 54 6.49 5.38 -4.04
CA CYS A 54 6.73 3.97 -3.67
C CYS A 54 5.70 3.49 -2.64
N ARG A 55 4.47 3.22 -3.10
CA ARG A 55 3.31 2.87 -2.26
C ARG A 55 2.72 1.49 -2.52
N TYR A 56 3.25 0.76 -3.50
CA TYR A 56 2.74 -0.53 -3.90
C TYR A 56 3.88 -1.47 -4.32
N LEU A 57 3.81 -2.69 -3.85
CA LEU A 57 4.72 -3.77 -4.24
C LEU A 57 3.94 -5.07 -4.24
N GLU A 58 4.06 -5.86 -5.31
CA GLU A 58 3.35 -7.12 -5.47
C GLU A 58 4.34 -8.23 -5.81
N ALA A 59 4.19 -9.36 -5.16
CA ALA A 59 5.02 -10.53 -5.40
C ALA A 59 4.24 -11.83 -5.24
N ALA A 60 4.60 -12.83 -6.03
CA ALA A 60 4.15 -14.19 -5.81
C ALA A 60 5.02 -14.86 -4.73
N VAL A 61 4.39 -15.39 -3.70
CA VAL A 61 5.03 -16.08 -2.58
C VAL A 61 4.37 -17.42 -2.38
N ASN A 62 5.07 -18.50 -2.70
CA ASN A 62 4.55 -19.87 -2.52
C ASN A 62 3.11 -20.08 -3.04
N GLY A 63 2.82 -19.60 -4.25
CA GLY A 63 1.52 -19.75 -4.91
C GLY A 63 0.45 -18.74 -4.51
N VAL A 64 0.76 -17.79 -3.63
CA VAL A 64 -0.13 -16.69 -3.23
C VAL A 64 0.42 -15.38 -3.78
N LEU A 65 -0.42 -14.57 -4.39
CA LEU A 65 -0.09 -13.22 -4.79
C LEU A 65 -0.29 -12.28 -3.60
N VAL A 66 0.78 -11.63 -3.17
CA VAL A 66 0.79 -10.73 -2.00
C VAL A 66 1.13 -9.32 -2.45
N ALA A 67 0.31 -8.36 -2.09
CA ALA A 67 0.62 -6.95 -2.28
C ALA A 67 0.82 -6.25 -0.93
N SER A 68 1.90 -5.50 -0.83
CA SER A 68 2.18 -4.58 0.27
C SER A 68 1.76 -3.17 -0.15
N ILE A 69 0.85 -2.57 0.62
CA ILE A 69 0.15 -1.34 0.28
C ILE A 69 0.45 -0.26 1.32
N TYR A 70 0.73 0.95 0.83
CA TYR A 70 0.79 2.16 1.63
C TYR A 70 -0.02 3.25 0.96
N ALA A 71 -1.34 3.27 1.20
CA ALA A 71 -2.24 4.26 0.63
C ALA A 71 -1.89 5.68 1.07
N PRO A 72 -2.08 6.70 0.23
CA PRO A 72 -1.83 8.08 0.60
C PRO A 72 -2.67 8.51 1.81
N ASN A 73 -2.07 9.30 2.70
CA ASN A 73 -2.78 9.86 3.85
C ASN A 73 -3.90 10.83 3.42
N GLY A 74 -3.61 11.72 2.49
CA GLY A 74 -4.57 12.66 1.91
C GLY A 74 -4.74 13.98 2.65
N ASN A 75 -4.07 14.19 3.78
CA ASN A 75 -4.13 15.45 4.50
C ASN A 75 -3.09 16.47 3.97
N PRO A 76 -3.36 17.78 4.02
CA PRO A 76 -4.63 18.38 4.42
C PRO A 76 -5.72 18.22 3.35
N GLN A 77 -6.97 18.17 3.79
CA GLN A 77 -8.13 18.13 2.90
C GLN A 77 -9.04 19.36 3.19
N PRO A 78 -9.78 19.85 2.18
CA PRO A 78 -9.68 19.54 0.75
C PRO A 78 -8.35 20.00 0.15
N GLY A 79 -7.96 19.41 -0.97
CA GLY A 79 -6.77 19.82 -1.70
C GLY A 79 -6.11 18.71 -2.51
N PRO A 80 -4.99 19.02 -3.19
CA PRO A 80 -4.38 18.11 -4.16
C PRO A 80 -3.90 16.79 -3.54
N LYS A 81 -3.55 16.75 -2.25
CA LYS A 81 -3.18 15.50 -1.58
C LYS A 81 -4.39 14.59 -1.37
N PHE A 82 -5.55 15.15 -1.12
CA PHE A 82 -6.79 14.40 -1.00
C PHE A 82 -7.27 13.88 -2.36
N ASP A 83 -7.19 14.72 -3.39
CA ASP A 83 -7.51 14.32 -4.76
C ASP A 83 -6.62 13.16 -5.22
N TYR A 84 -5.31 13.25 -4.94
CA TYR A 84 -4.36 12.19 -5.22
C TYR A 84 -4.73 10.89 -4.49
N LYS A 85 -5.08 10.97 -3.20
CA LYS A 85 -5.54 9.82 -2.42
C LYS A 85 -6.74 9.12 -3.06
N LEU A 86 -7.77 9.88 -3.42
CA LEU A 86 -8.98 9.30 -4.01
C LEU A 86 -8.70 8.67 -5.38
N ALA A 87 -7.89 9.32 -6.21
CA ALA A 87 -7.45 8.77 -7.49
C ALA A 87 -6.64 7.47 -7.31
N TRP A 88 -5.75 7.44 -6.31
CA TRP A 88 -4.94 6.26 -5.98
C TRP A 88 -5.82 5.08 -5.52
N LEU A 89 -6.78 5.32 -4.62
CA LEU A 89 -7.73 4.30 -4.17
C LEU A 89 -8.60 3.77 -5.32
N LYS A 90 -9.01 4.63 -6.24
CA LYS A 90 -9.74 4.22 -7.44
C LYS A 90 -8.90 3.26 -8.30
N ARG A 91 -7.61 3.53 -8.48
CA ARG A 91 -6.69 2.64 -9.20
C ARG A 91 -6.51 1.31 -8.47
N LEU A 92 -6.38 1.37 -7.13
CA LEU A 92 -6.27 0.17 -6.30
C LEU A 92 -7.51 -0.73 -6.47
N ASN A 93 -8.70 -0.15 -6.43
CA ASN A 93 -9.95 -0.90 -6.60
C ASN A 93 -10.04 -1.55 -7.99
N ALA A 94 -9.64 -0.83 -9.04
CA ALA A 94 -9.62 -1.39 -10.40
C ALA A 94 -8.65 -2.58 -10.49
N HIS A 95 -7.44 -2.43 -9.97
CA HIS A 95 -6.44 -3.51 -9.97
C HIS A 95 -6.85 -4.69 -9.08
N ALA A 96 -7.42 -4.43 -7.91
CA ALA A 96 -7.94 -5.47 -7.01
C ALA A 96 -9.05 -6.29 -7.68
N ALA A 97 -9.93 -5.65 -8.45
CA ALA A 97 -10.96 -6.34 -9.22
C ALA A 97 -10.35 -7.26 -10.31
N GLU A 98 -9.30 -6.82 -11.00
CA GLU A 98 -8.56 -7.65 -11.96
C GLU A 98 -7.90 -8.86 -11.29
N LEU A 99 -7.26 -8.65 -10.14
CA LEU A 99 -6.65 -9.72 -9.35
C LEU A 99 -7.70 -10.74 -8.88
N TYR A 100 -8.83 -10.25 -8.38
CA TYR A 100 -9.95 -11.11 -7.96
C TYR A 100 -10.50 -11.94 -9.12
N ALA A 101 -10.68 -11.31 -10.28
CA ALA A 101 -11.17 -11.98 -11.49
C ALA A 101 -10.21 -13.04 -12.03
N SER A 102 -8.92 -12.96 -11.71
CA SER A 102 -7.93 -13.97 -12.12
C SER A 102 -8.15 -15.34 -11.47
N GLY A 103 -8.87 -15.40 -10.34
CA GLY A 103 -9.06 -16.62 -9.55
C GLY A 103 -7.85 -17.09 -8.77
N ALA A 104 -6.73 -16.37 -8.80
CA ALA A 104 -5.56 -16.67 -7.99
C ALA A 104 -5.79 -16.33 -6.51
N PRO A 105 -5.17 -17.03 -5.56
CA PRO A 105 -5.15 -16.60 -4.17
C PRO A 105 -4.42 -15.26 -4.05
N VAL A 106 -5.09 -14.24 -3.50
CA VAL A 106 -4.57 -12.86 -3.39
C VAL A 106 -4.69 -12.35 -1.97
N VAL A 107 -3.67 -11.67 -1.50
CA VAL A 107 -3.66 -10.92 -0.24
C VAL A 107 -3.23 -9.49 -0.53
N LEU A 108 -4.10 -8.53 -0.23
CA LEU A 108 -3.79 -7.10 -0.25
C LEU A 108 -3.67 -6.63 1.20
N ALA A 109 -2.47 -6.33 1.66
CA ALA A 109 -2.21 -6.00 3.05
C ALA A 109 -1.35 -4.73 3.18
N GLY A 110 -1.57 -3.98 4.25
CA GLY A 110 -0.82 -2.76 4.53
C GLY A 110 -1.65 -1.67 5.18
N ASP A 111 -1.19 -0.43 5.03
CA ASP A 111 -1.88 0.75 5.55
C ASP A 111 -2.76 1.36 4.47
N TYR A 112 -4.07 1.25 4.65
CA TYR A 112 -5.06 1.80 3.74
C TYR A 112 -5.35 3.29 3.98
N ASN A 113 -4.88 3.85 5.11
CA ASN A 113 -5.12 5.23 5.50
C ASN A 113 -6.61 5.64 5.45
N VAL A 114 -7.48 4.73 5.84
CA VAL A 114 -8.92 4.94 5.98
C VAL A 114 -9.36 4.45 7.35
N VAL A 115 -10.24 5.20 8.00
CA VAL A 115 -11.01 4.76 9.18
C VAL A 115 -12.37 4.32 8.67
N PRO A 116 -12.64 3.03 8.50
CA PRO A 116 -13.85 2.55 7.82
C PRO A 116 -15.13 2.94 8.54
N THR A 117 -15.15 2.80 9.88
CA THR A 117 -16.32 3.11 10.68
C THR A 117 -15.93 3.89 11.94
N ASP A 118 -16.91 4.46 12.62
CA ASP A 118 -16.68 5.19 13.88
C ASP A 118 -16.24 4.28 15.03
N LEU A 119 -16.39 2.95 14.88
CA LEU A 119 -15.90 1.96 15.83
C LEU A 119 -14.40 1.69 15.71
N ASP A 120 -13.79 2.10 14.61
CA ASP A 120 -12.37 1.87 14.30
C ASP A 120 -11.45 2.99 14.80
N ILE A 121 -12.00 3.97 15.50
CA ILE A 121 -11.24 5.10 16.02
C ILE A 121 -11.78 5.56 17.39
N TYR A 122 -10.86 5.99 18.26
CA TYR A 122 -11.26 6.67 19.49
C TYR A 122 -11.83 8.05 19.15
N PRO A 123 -13.07 8.39 19.60
CA PRO A 123 -13.75 9.62 19.20
C PRO A 123 -13.05 10.85 19.80
N THR A 124 -12.48 11.69 18.94
CA THR A 124 -11.93 13.00 19.29
C THR A 124 -12.29 14.03 18.22
N LYS A 125 -12.66 15.23 18.64
CA LYS A 125 -13.02 16.32 17.70
C LYS A 125 -11.89 16.72 16.76
N SER A 126 -10.64 16.47 17.13
CA SER A 126 -9.46 16.77 16.28
C SER A 126 -9.41 15.95 15.00
N TRP A 127 -10.14 14.84 14.93
CA TRP A 127 -10.19 13.96 13.76
C TRP A 127 -11.30 14.27 12.76
N ASP A 128 -12.29 15.12 13.12
CA ASP A 128 -13.47 15.37 12.28
C ASP A 128 -13.13 15.87 10.86
N ARG A 129 -12.01 16.56 10.72
CA ARG A 129 -11.54 17.07 9.42
C ARG A 129 -10.41 16.23 8.80
N ASN A 130 -10.10 15.08 9.36
CA ASN A 130 -9.03 14.23 8.85
C ASN A 130 -9.47 13.51 7.58
N ALA A 131 -8.60 13.43 6.59
CA ALA A 131 -8.85 12.75 5.32
C ALA A 131 -9.24 11.28 5.48
N LEU A 132 -8.75 10.60 6.54
CA LEU A 132 -9.03 9.19 6.80
C LEU A 132 -10.50 8.92 7.13
N LEU A 133 -11.22 9.92 7.66
CA LEU A 133 -12.62 9.80 8.10
C LEU A 133 -13.62 10.38 7.10
N GLN A 134 -13.14 11.05 6.05
CA GLN A 134 -14.05 11.69 5.10
C GLN A 134 -14.92 10.65 4.39
N PRO A 135 -16.20 11.01 4.08
CA PRO A 135 -17.12 10.10 3.39
C PRO A 135 -16.55 9.54 2.10
N GLU A 136 -15.81 10.34 1.33
CA GLU A 136 -15.19 9.96 0.08
C GLU A 136 -14.10 8.88 0.28
N SER A 137 -13.29 9.00 1.35
CA SER A 137 -12.30 7.99 1.71
C SER A 137 -12.97 6.67 2.09
N ARG A 138 -14.04 6.74 2.91
CA ARG A 138 -14.81 5.57 3.33
C ARG A 138 -15.54 4.91 2.15
N ALA A 139 -16.07 5.70 1.23
CA ALA A 139 -16.74 5.17 0.03
C ALA A 139 -15.78 4.51 -0.96
N ALA A 140 -14.50 4.92 -0.95
CA ALA A 140 -13.47 4.35 -1.81
C ALA A 140 -12.82 3.09 -1.20
N TYR A 141 -12.99 2.85 0.08
CA TYR A 141 -12.51 1.66 0.79
C TYR A 141 -13.51 0.51 0.70
#